data_0a07beef859aacf88f275245b348bca9
#
_entry.id   0a07beef859aacf88f275245b348bca9
#
_cell.length_a   1.000
_cell.length_b   1.000
_cell.length_c   1.000
_cell.angle_alpha   90.00
_cell.angle_beta   90.00
_cell.angle_gamma   90.00
#
_symmetry.space_group_name_H-M   'P 1'
#
loop_
_entity.id
_entity.type
_entity.pdbx_description
1 polymer ?
#
loop_
_entity_poly.entity_id
_entity_poly.type
_entity_poly.pdbx_seq_one_letter_code
_entity_poly.pdbx_strand_id
1 'polypeptide(L)'
;ELQQKYSVRCLAVNCLELGEGDLQEILRSLLYEFPVQELQLFFPEWVEALPPEHPIPAGLYHAVGQEARRLEHVRQLEGCMAALEQSEQIRSVMLRQMDLGTGVGQVEVQLPRSLFYDTVNQQTGLSITDDGDLMEQLVTLASLRKEYDRVRQAVTSARSTGYGVVMPSVEELELEDPEIVRQGGRYGVRMRASAPSIHMLRADVSTTVSPIVGNEKQSQDMVNYLLREFEG
;
A
#
# COMPACT_ATOMS: atom_id res chain seq x y z
N GLU A 1 8.88 -51.40 -8.21
CA GLU A 1 9.93 -51.55 -9.24
C GLU A 1 9.61 -50.77 -10.52
N LEU A 2 8.41 -51.00 -11.15
CA LEU A 2 8.01 -50.28 -12.37
C LEU A 2 7.93 -48.76 -12.16
N GLN A 3 7.38 -48.33 -11.03
CA GLN A 3 7.27 -46.92 -10.67
C GLN A 3 8.64 -46.23 -10.54
N GLN A 4 9.61 -46.91 -9.93
CA GLN A 4 10.98 -46.42 -9.81
C GLN A 4 11.74 -46.44 -11.15
N LYS A 5 11.50 -47.47 -11.96
CA LYS A 5 12.21 -47.65 -13.23
C LYS A 5 11.78 -46.68 -14.32
N TYR A 6 10.51 -46.33 -14.38
CA TYR A 6 9.94 -45.50 -15.45
C TYR A 6 9.47 -44.13 -14.99
N SER A 7 9.58 -43.80 -13.68
CA SER A 7 9.14 -42.54 -13.08
C SER A 7 7.65 -42.21 -13.39
N VAL A 8 6.83 -43.24 -13.53
CA VAL A 8 5.37 -43.13 -13.79
C VAL A 8 4.58 -43.72 -12.64
N ARG A 9 3.40 -43.17 -12.37
CA ARG A 9 2.49 -43.72 -11.36
C ARG A 9 1.96 -45.08 -11.86
N CYS A 10 2.09 -46.10 -11.03
CA CYS A 10 1.55 -47.46 -11.31
C CYS A 10 0.41 -47.76 -10.36
N LEU A 11 -0.77 -48.10 -10.89
CA LEU A 11 -1.91 -48.55 -10.13
C LEU A 11 -2.06 -50.08 -10.28
N ALA A 12 -2.15 -50.76 -9.15
CA ALA A 12 -2.48 -52.18 -9.13
C ALA A 12 -4.01 -52.36 -9.12
N VAL A 13 -4.59 -52.87 -10.17
CA VAL A 13 -6.03 -53.04 -10.29
C VAL A 13 -6.38 -54.52 -10.51
N ASN A 14 -7.38 -55.02 -9.77
CA ASN A 14 -7.94 -56.35 -10.01
C ASN A 14 -9.08 -56.25 -11.03
N CYS A 15 -8.82 -56.64 -12.26
CA CYS A 15 -9.81 -56.53 -13.34
C CYS A 15 -11.06 -57.39 -13.14
N LEU A 16 -11.04 -58.39 -12.23
CA LEU A 16 -12.19 -59.23 -11.94
C LEU A 16 -13.13 -58.62 -10.90
N GLU A 17 -12.62 -57.70 -10.09
CA GLU A 17 -13.34 -57.02 -8.98
C GLU A 17 -13.33 -55.49 -9.15
N LEU A 18 -13.30 -55.03 -10.39
CA LEU A 18 -13.20 -53.60 -10.70
C LEU A 18 -14.47 -52.88 -10.23
N GLY A 19 -14.32 -52.04 -9.21
CA GLY A 19 -15.39 -51.23 -8.65
C GLY A 19 -15.39 -49.80 -9.17
N GLU A 20 -16.43 -49.05 -8.83
CA GLU A 20 -16.52 -47.62 -9.19
C GLU A 20 -15.36 -46.80 -8.61
N GLY A 21 -14.90 -47.11 -7.38
CA GLY A 21 -13.75 -46.45 -6.75
C GLY A 21 -12.46 -46.66 -7.53
N ASP A 22 -12.20 -47.86 -8.03
CA ASP A 22 -11.02 -48.16 -8.83
C ASP A 22 -11.02 -47.36 -10.15
N LEU A 23 -12.20 -47.26 -10.79
CA LEU A 23 -12.36 -46.46 -12.00
C LEU A 23 -12.10 -44.98 -11.76
N GLN A 24 -12.61 -44.45 -10.64
CA GLN A 24 -12.35 -43.05 -10.26
C GLN A 24 -10.86 -42.81 -9.99
N GLU A 25 -10.15 -43.74 -9.34
CA GLU A 25 -8.72 -43.61 -9.09
C GLU A 25 -7.90 -43.70 -10.39
N ILE A 26 -8.27 -44.57 -11.32
CA ILE A 26 -7.64 -44.65 -12.65
C ILE A 26 -7.83 -43.34 -13.39
N LEU A 27 -9.07 -42.81 -13.46
CA LEU A 27 -9.36 -41.54 -14.11
C LEU A 27 -8.58 -40.36 -13.47
N ARG A 28 -8.60 -40.27 -12.14
CA ARG A 28 -7.85 -39.26 -11.42
C ARG A 28 -6.36 -39.33 -11.74
N SER A 29 -5.79 -40.55 -11.74
CA SER A 29 -4.35 -40.73 -12.05
C SER A 29 -4.01 -40.34 -13.47
N LEU A 30 -4.93 -40.60 -14.43
CA LEU A 30 -4.78 -40.15 -15.80
C LEU A 30 -4.81 -38.62 -15.92
N LEU A 31 -5.75 -37.96 -15.23
CA LEU A 31 -5.90 -36.52 -15.24
C LEU A 31 -4.70 -35.78 -14.60
N TYR A 32 -4.03 -36.40 -13.62
CA TYR A 32 -2.78 -35.85 -13.04
C TYR A 32 -1.62 -35.81 -14.03
N GLU A 33 -1.62 -36.61 -15.09
CA GLU A 33 -0.62 -36.57 -16.17
C GLU A 33 -0.97 -35.52 -17.25
N PHE A 34 -2.11 -34.86 -17.16
CA PHE A 34 -2.47 -33.82 -18.11
C PHE A 34 -1.61 -32.56 -17.92
N PRO A 35 -1.36 -31.81 -19.02
CA PRO A 35 -0.62 -30.58 -18.93
C PRO A 35 -1.41 -29.50 -18.15
N VAL A 36 -0.71 -28.70 -17.38
CA VAL A 36 -1.25 -27.46 -16.82
C VAL A 36 -1.33 -26.43 -17.95
N GLN A 37 -2.53 -25.95 -18.21
CA GLN A 37 -2.78 -24.96 -19.26
C GLN A 37 -2.64 -23.53 -18.73
N GLU A 38 -3.13 -23.30 -17.51
CA GLU A 38 -3.13 -21.99 -16.89
C GLU A 38 -2.99 -22.12 -15.37
N LEU A 39 -2.19 -21.24 -14.78
CA LEU A 39 -2.07 -21.10 -13.32
C LEU A 39 -2.42 -19.68 -12.93
N GLN A 40 -3.56 -19.51 -12.28
CA GLN A 40 -4.02 -18.24 -11.74
C GLN A 40 -3.50 -18.07 -10.31
N LEU A 41 -2.74 -17.01 -10.08
CA LEU A 41 -2.13 -16.72 -8.80
C LEU A 41 -2.83 -15.54 -8.15
N PHE A 42 -3.19 -15.71 -6.89
CA PHE A 42 -3.83 -14.70 -6.08
C PHE A 42 -2.87 -14.25 -4.97
N PHE A 43 -2.43 -13.01 -5.07
CA PHE A 43 -1.64 -12.34 -4.04
C PHE A 43 -2.54 -11.50 -3.14
N PRO A 44 -2.08 -11.10 -1.93
CA PRO A 44 -2.77 -10.10 -1.14
C PRO A 44 -2.94 -8.78 -1.91
N GLU A 45 -4.10 -8.15 -1.81
CA GLU A 45 -4.46 -6.93 -2.56
C GLU A 45 -3.46 -5.78 -2.40
N TRP A 46 -2.79 -5.68 -1.24
CA TRP A 46 -1.80 -4.64 -1.01
C TRP A 46 -0.55 -4.78 -1.91
N VAL A 47 -0.23 -6.01 -2.36
CA VAL A 47 0.87 -6.25 -3.32
C VAL A 47 0.53 -5.68 -4.68
N GLU A 48 -0.73 -5.83 -5.10
CA GLU A 48 -1.23 -5.31 -6.38
C GLU A 48 -1.32 -3.76 -6.38
N ALA A 49 -1.45 -3.16 -5.18
CA ALA A 49 -1.44 -1.71 -5.03
C ALA A 49 -0.03 -1.08 -5.15
N LEU A 50 1.03 -1.90 -5.09
CA LEU A 50 2.41 -1.43 -5.27
C LEU A 50 2.76 -1.25 -6.75
N PRO A 51 3.65 -0.30 -7.08
CA PRO A 51 4.18 -0.19 -8.45
C PRO A 51 4.84 -1.50 -8.90
N PRO A 52 4.73 -1.89 -10.18
CA PRO A 52 5.31 -3.14 -10.70
C PRO A 52 6.83 -3.24 -10.51
N GLU A 53 7.52 -2.10 -10.47
CA GLU A 53 8.97 -2.00 -10.25
C GLU A 53 9.37 -2.14 -8.79
N HIS A 54 8.40 -2.16 -7.88
CA HIS A 54 8.68 -2.33 -6.45
C HIS A 54 9.32 -3.71 -6.20
N PRO A 55 10.36 -3.81 -5.33
CA PRO A 55 11.11 -5.05 -5.12
C PRO A 55 10.25 -6.26 -4.73
N ILE A 56 9.15 -6.04 -4.01
CA ILE A 56 8.26 -7.13 -3.56
C ILE A 56 7.49 -7.75 -4.72
N PRO A 57 6.62 -7.04 -5.49
CA PRO A 57 5.96 -7.64 -6.65
C PRO A 57 6.97 -8.21 -7.64
N ALA A 58 8.05 -7.48 -7.95
CA ALA A 58 9.07 -7.94 -8.88
C ALA A 58 9.73 -9.26 -8.42
N GLY A 59 10.07 -9.39 -7.14
CA GLY A 59 10.62 -10.61 -6.56
C GLY A 59 9.65 -11.78 -6.60
N LEU A 60 8.38 -11.54 -6.23
CA LEU A 60 7.32 -12.55 -6.26
C LEU A 60 7.06 -13.06 -7.68
N TYR A 61 6.87 -12.16 -8.65
CA TYR A 61 6.66 -12.54 -10.05
C TYR A 61 7.86 -13.28 -10.63
N HIS A 62 9.08 -12.91 -10.24
CA HIS A 62 10.29 -13.61 -10.66
C HIS A 62 10.33 -15.04 -10.09
N ALA A 63 10.07 -15.21 -8.79
CA ALA A 63 10.06 -16.52 -8.13
C ALA A 63 9.01 -17.44 -8.76
N VAL A 64 7.78 -16.94 -8.92
CA VAL A 64 6.71 -17.67 -9.59
C VAL A 64 7.06 -18.02 -11.03
N GLY A 65 7.62 -17.07 -11.79
CA GLY A 65 7.99 -17.30 -13.18
C GLY A 65 9.07 -18.36 -13.35
N GLN A 66 9.98 -18.51 -12.38
CA GLN A 66 10.97 -19.58 -12.39
C GLN A 66 10.35 -20.95 -12.18
N GLU A 67 9.45 -21.10 -11.20
CA GLU A 67 8.81 -22.38 -10.91
C GLU A 67 7.74 -22.73 -11.93
N ALA A 68 6.98 -21.76 -12.44
CA ALA A 68 6.01 -21.98 -13.50
C ALA A 68 6.62 -22.55 -14.80
N ARG A 69 7.87 -22.19 -15.13
CA ARG A 69 8.57 -22.74 -16.30
C ARG A 69 8.90 -24.23 -16.18
N ARG A 70 8.89 -24.79 -14.96
CA ARG A 70 9.14 -26.19 -14.66
C ARG A 70 7.87 -27.01 -14.58
N LEU A 71 6.72 -26.33 -14.57
CA LEU A 71 5.40 -26.92 -14.40
C LEU A 71 4.85 -27.33 -15.78
N GLU A 72 4.91 -28.62 -16.07
CA GLU A 72 4.37 -29.18 -17.31
C GLU A 72 3.05 -29.93 -17.06
N HIS A 73 2.98 -30.69 -15.95
CA HIS A 73 1.85 -31.58 -15.64
C HIS A 73 1.26 -31.26 -14.27
N VAL A 74 -0.04 -31.54 -14.09
CA VAL A 74 -0.77 -31.32 -12.84
C VAL A 74 -0.08 -31.97 -11.63
N ARG A 75 0.49 -33.17 -11.79
CA ARG A 75 1.23 -33.89 -10.72
C ARG A 75 2.42 -33.12 -10.14
N GLN A 76 2.98 -32.15 -10.89
CA GLN A 76 4.11 -31.35 -10.45
C GLN A 76 3.69 -30.12 -9.62
N LEU A 77 2.38 -29.81 -9.58
CA LEU A 77 1.86 -28.62 -8.93
C LEU A 77 2.20 -28.57 -7.43
N GLU A 78 2.08 -29.69 -6.71
CA GLU A 78 2.42 -29.77 -5.29
C GLU A 78 3.92 -29.46 -5.05
N GLY A 79 4.79 -30.00 -5.91
CA GLY A 79 6.22 -29.73 -5.85
C GLY A 79 6.56 -28.26 -6.16
N CYS A 80 5.86 -27.68 -7.13
CA CYS A 80 5.97 -26.27 -7.48
C CYS A 80 5.55 -25.36 -6.30
N MET A 81 4.42 -25.66 -5.66
CA MET A 81 3.95 -24.92 -4.48
C MET A 81 4.95 -25.03 -3.32
N ALA A 82 5.45 -26.24 -3.03
CA ALA A 82 6.43 -26.46 -1.98
C ALA A 82 7.77 -25.73 -2.26
N ALA A 83 8.17 -25.60 -3.53
CA ALA A 83 9.34 -24.82 -3.92
C ALA A 83 9.13 -23.32 -3.71
N LEU A 84 7.93 -22.81 -4.01
CA LEU A 84 7.57 -21.41 -3.75
C LEU A 84 7.57 -21.08 -2.25
N GLU A 85 7.13 -21.99 -1.39
CA GLU A 85 7.16 -21.82 0.08
C GLU A 85 8.58 -21.73 0.67
N GLN A 86 9.62 -22.13 -0.08
CA GLN A 86 11.01 -21.96 0.37
C GLN A 86 11.51 -20.50 0.23
N SER A 87 10.75 -19.64 -0.45
CA SER A 87 11.08 -18.23 -0.54
C SER A 87 10.82 -17.53 0.79
N GLU A 88 11.77 -16.72 1.26
CA GLU A 88 11.65 -15.93 2.50
C GLU A 88 10.45 -14.95 2.47
N GLN A 89 10.01 -14.57 1.28
CA GLN A 89 8.90 -13.65 1.09
C GLN A 89 7.53 -14.32 1.13
N ILE A 90 7.46 -15.66 1.07
CA ILE A 90 6.21 -16.41 1.01
C ILE A 90 6.03 -17.19 2.30
N ARG A 91 4.88 -17.00 2.93
CA ARG A 91 4.52 -17.75 4.15
C ARG A 91 3.95 -19.11 3.84
N SER A 92 3.02 -19.18 2.90
CA SER A 92 2.37 -20.42 2.47
C SER A 92 1.74 -20.25 1.09
N VAL A 93 1.60 -21.36 0.40
CA VAL A 93 0.95 -21.44 -0.91
C VAL A 93 -0.17 -22.47 -0.82
N MET A 94 -1.38 -22.08 -1.17
CA MET A 94 -2.55 -22.96 -1.07
C MET A 94 -3.25 -23.12 -2.41
N LEU A 95 -3.54 -24.35 -2.79
CA LEU A 95 -4.38 -24.65 -3.95
C LEU A 95 -5.85 -24.38 -3.59
N ARG A 96 -6.45 -23.34 -4.18
CA ARG A 96 -7.87 -23.03 -4.01
C ARG A 96 -8.75 -24.00 -4.80
N GLN A 97 -8.38 -24.20 -6.06
CA GLN A 97 -9.12 -25.04 -6.99
C GLN A 97 -8.20 -25.57 -8.08
N MET A 98 -8.47 -26.79 -8.54
CA MET A 98 -7.86 -27.36 -9.73
C MET A 98 -8.96 -28.00 -10.58
N ASP A 99 -9.15 -27.49 -11.77
CA ASP A 99 -9.99 -28.09 -12.78
C ASP A 99 -9.15 -29.06 -13.63
N LEU A 100 -9.27 -30.32 -13.32
CA LEU A 100 -8.52 -31.35 -14.02
C LEU A 100 -8.97 -31.55 -15.49
N GLY A 101 -10.18 -31.11 -15.83
CA GLY A 101 -10.70 -31.20 -17.19
C GLY A 101 -10.13 -30.17 -18.14
N THR A 102 -9.90 -28.95 -17.63
CA THR A 102 -9.35 -27.82 -18.40
C THR A 102 -7.87 -27.59 -18.16
N GLY A 103 -7.29 -28.15 -17.10
CA GLY A 103 -5.91 -27.92 -16.71
C GLY A 103 -5.67 -26.55 -16.07
N VAL A 104 -6.73 -25.89 -15.55
CA VAL A 104 -6.65 -24.58 -14.91
C VAL A 104 -6.54 -24.74 -13.40
N GLY A 105 -5.47 -24.21 -12.81
CA GLY A 105 -5.24 -24.18 -11.36
C GLY A 105 -5.37 -22.78 -10.78
N GLN A 106 -5.98 -22.68 -9.59
CA GLN A 106 -6.05 -21.44 -8.81
C GLN A 106 -5.25 -21.60 -7.52
N VAL A 107 -4.26 -20.77 -7.34
CA VAL A 107 -3.32 -20.83 -6.22
C VAL A 107 -3.31 -19.52 -5.46
N GLU A 108 -3.50 -19.59 -4.17
CA GLU A 108 -3.39 -18.45 -3.26
C GLU A 108 -2.00 -18.42 -2.62
N VAL A 109 -1.33 -17.30 -2.72
CA VAL A 109 -0.03 -17.05 -2.12
C VAL A 109 -0.21 -16.14 -0.91
N GLN A 110 0.13 -16.65 0.28
CA GLN A 110 0.08 -15.87 1.52
C GLN A 110 1.48 -15.38 1.88
N LEU A 111 1.55 -14.11 2.24
CA LEU A 111 2.80 -13.45 2.64
C LEU A 111 2.86 -13.25 4.15
N PRO A 112 4.06 -13.16 4.75
CA PRO A 112 4.21 -12.81 6.16
C PRO A 112 3.61 -11.42 6.44
N ARG A 113 2.90 -11.28 7.55
CA ARG A 113 2.29 -10.00 7.94
C ARG A 113 3.33 -8.92 8.23
N SER A 114 4.51 -9.32 8.73
CA SER A 114 5.66 -8.43 8.91
C SER A 114 6.05 -7.73 7.61
N LEU A 115 6.05 -8.46 6.49
CA LEU A 115 6.40 -7.89 5.18
C LEU A 115 5.46 -6.74 4.76
N PHE A 116 4.17 -6.83 5.13
CA PHE A 116 3.22 -5.74 4.92
C PHE A 116 3.60 -4.50 5.74
N TYR A 117 3.87 -4.65 7.05
CA TYR A 117 4.24 -3.52 7.90
C TYR A 117 5.58 -2.90 7.50
N ASP A 118 6.57 -3.74 7.16
CA ASP A 118 7.87 -3.26 6.67
C ASP A 118 7.70 -2.41 5.42
N THR A 119 6.83 -2.83 4.50
CA THR A 119 6.51 -2.08 3.28
C THR A 119 5.84 -0.75 3.58
N VAL A 120 4.85 -0.75 4.48
CA VAL A 120 4.16 0.48 4.90
C VAL A 120 5.16 1.45 5.55
N ASN A 121 6.00 0.95 6.48
CA ASN A 121 7.02 1.74 7.17
C ASN A 121 8.03 2.35 6.20
N GLN A 122 8.48 1.58 5.22
CA GLN A 122 9.42 2.05 4.22
C GLN A 122 8.83 3.17 3.35
N GLN A 123 7.55 3.08 2.98
CA GLN A 123 6.90 4.07 2.12
C GLN A 123 6.45 5.32 2.88
N THR A 124 6.08 5.19 4.15
CA THR A 124 5.47 6.27 4.93
C THR A 124 6.41 6.91 5.94
N GLY A 125 7.52 6.25 6.28
CA GLY A 125 8.42 6.66 7.37
C GLY A 125 7.81 6.45 8.76
N LEU A 126 6.71 5.69 8.86
CA LEU A 126 6.09 5.32 10.13
C LEU A 126 6.83 4.13 10.76
N SER A 127 6.48 3.82 12.00
CA SER A 127 7.00 2.66 12.75
C SER A 127 5.82 1.83 13.24
N ILE A 128 5.27 1.00 12.36
CA ILE A 128 4.11 0.14 12.60
C ILE A 128 4.62 -1.28 12.77
N THR A 129 4.24 -1.96 13.86
CA THR A 129 4.65 -3.33 14.14
C THR A 129 3.50 -4.32 14.11
N ASP A 130 2.29 -3.87 14.38
CA ASP A 130 1.08 -4.68 14.40
C ASP A 130 -0.17 -3.90 13.96
N ASP A 131 -1.33 -4.57 13.96
CA ASP A 131 -2.62 -3.99 13.61
C ASP A 131 -3.07 -2.88 14.57
N GLY A 132 -2.65 -2.95 15.84
CA GLY A 132 -2.94 -1.94 16.86
C GLY A 132 -2.23 -0.63 16.53
N ASP A 133 -0.92 -0.69 16.28
CA ASP A 133 -0.12 0.46 15.85
C ASP A 133 -0.69 1.08 14.57
N LEU A 134 -1.05 0.23 13.59
CA LEU A 134 -1.65 0.70 12.34
C LEU A 134 -2.95 1.47 12.59
N MET A 135 -3.81 0.95 13.45
CA MET A 135 -5.09 1.60 13.79
C MET A 135 -4.85 2.94 14.50
N GLU A 136 -3.91 3.01 15.45
CA GLU A 136 -3.55 4.24 16.14
C GLU A 136 -3.04 5.32 15.17
N GLN A 137 -2.14 4.92 14.25
CA GLN A 137 -1.62 5.83 13.22
C GLN A 137 -2.74 6.33 12.29
N LEU A 138 -3.65 5.45 11.87
CA LEU A 138 -4.78 5.85 11.03
C LEU A 138 -5.72 6.83 11.73
N VAL A 139 -6.00 6.64 13.02
CA VAL A 139 -6.82 7.57 13.83
C VAL A 139 -6.11 8.92 13.94
N THR A 140 -4.81 8.91 14.21
CA THR A 140 -3.99 10.14 14.29
C THR A 140 -3.99 10.88 12.95
N LEU A 141 -3.73 10.19 11.86
CA LEU A 141 -3.75 10.76 10.51
C LEU A 141 -5.14 11.31 10.13
N ALA A 142 -6.22 10.64 10.54
CA ALA A 142 -7.58 11.10 10.29
C ALA A 142 -7.87 12.42 11.04
N SER A 143 -7.39 12.55 12.29
CA SER A 143 -7.54 13.81 13.05
C SER A 143 -6.72 14.95 12.44
N LEU A 144 -5.46 14.69 12.09
CA LEU A 144 -4.59 15.66 11.41
C LEU A 144 -5.16 16.09 10.06
N ARG A 145 -5.73 15.17 9.30
CA ARG A 145 -6.41 15.47 8.04
C ARG A 145 -7.59 16.42 8.25
N LYS A 146 -8.42 16.16 9.28
CA LYS A 146 -9.56 17.02 9.60
C LYS A 146 -9.11 18.45 9.93
N GLU A 147 -8.05 18.60 10.71
CA GLU A 147 -7.46 19.92 11.02
C GLU A 147 -6.85 20.57 9.79
N TYR A 148 -6.11 19.81 8.98
CA TYR A 148 -5.53 20.34 7.74
C TYR A 148 -6.60 20.82 6.76
N ASP A 149 -7.70 20.06 6.60
CA ASP A 149 -8.79 20.44 5.69
C ASP A 149 -9.42 21.77 6.09
N ARG A 150 -9.47 22.12 7.39
CA ARG A 150 -9.94 23.44 7.88
C ARG A 150 -9.03 24.59 7.41
N VAL A 151 -7.73 24.38 7.42
CA VAL A 151 -6.75 25.44 7.11
C VAL A 151 -6.31 25.43 5.64
N ARG A 152 -6.53 24.35 4.91
CA ARG A 152 -6.04 24.12 3.54
C ARG A 152 -6.37 25.27 2.59
N GLN A 153 -7.60 25.76 2.62
CA GLN A 153 -8.03 26.85 1.74
C GLN A 153 -7.31 28.16 2.09
N ALA A 154 -7.13 28.47 3.37
CA ALA A 154 -6.42 29.65 3.82
C ALA A 154 -4.92 29.58 3.45
N VAL A 155 -4.29 28.41 3.61
CA VAL A 155 -2.89 28.18 3.18
C VAL A 155 -2.74 28.36 1.67
N THR A 156 -3.66 27.80 0.88
CA THR A 156 -3.63 27.94 -0.59
C THR A 156 -3.79 29.40 -1.00
N SER A 157 -4.72 30.13 -0.38
CA SER A 157 -4.93 31.56 -0.63
C SER A 157 -3.71 32.39 -0.21
N ALA A 158 -3.14 32.12 0.96
CA ALA A 158 -1.94 32.83 1.42
C ALA A 158 -0.74 32.61 0.48
N ARG A 159 -0.58 31.40 -0.07
CA ARG A 159 0.48 31.10 -1.06
C ARG A 159 0.28 31.85 -2.39
N SER A 160 -0.96 31.93 -2.88
CA SER A 160 -1.25 32.52 -4.18
C SER A 160 -1.43 34.04 -4.15
N THR A 161 -2.09 34.57 -3.12
CA THR A 161 -2.46 36.00 -3.02
C THR A 161 -1.69 36.75 -1.94
N GLY A 162 -0.91 36.08 -1.14
CA GLY A 162 -0.22 36.63 0.02
C GLY A 162 -1.03 36.68 1.30
N TYR A 163 -2.34 36.33 1.25
CA TYR A 163 -3.23 36.40 2.40
C TYR A 163 -4.28 35.29 2.39
N GLY A 164 -4.55 34.67 3.54
CA GLY A 164 -5.56 33.65 3.73
C GLY A 164 -6.28 33.77 5.07
N VAL A 165 -7.54 33.37 5.12
CA VAL A 165 -8.35 33.39 6.34
C VAL A 165 -8.95 32.01 6.59
N VAL A 166 -8.78 31.52 7.79
CA VAL A 166 -9.52 30.35 8.29
C VAL A 166 -10.80 30.85 8.93
N MET A 167 -11.92 30.54 8.29
CA MET A 167 -13.22 30.90 8.83
C MET A 167 -13.56 30.03 10.05
N PRO A 168 -14.16 30.62 11.09
CA PRO A 168 -14.62 29.86 12.24
C PRO A 168 -15.72 28.87 11.85
N SER A 169 -15.79 27.74 12.54
CA SER A 169 -16.91 26.81 12.43
C SER A 169 -18.15 27.33 13.17
N VAL A 170 -19.31 26.76 12.87
CA VAL A 170 -20.56 27.12 13.57
C VAL A 170 -20.47 26.81 15.07
N GLU A 171 -19.70 25.81 15.44
CA GLU A 171 -19.48 25.38 16.83
C GLU A 171 -18.61 26.38 17.64
N GLU A 172 -17.82 27.21 16.94
CA GLU A 172 -16.96 28.26 17.53
C GLU A 172 -17.68 29.60 17.66
N LEU A 173 -18.95 29.69 17.18
CA LEU A 173 -19.76 30.90 17.29
C LEU A 173 -20.30 31.04 18.70
N GLU A 174 -19.88 32.09 19.39
CA GLU A 174 -20.48 32.52 20.65
C GLU A 174 -21.60 33.51 20.33
N LEU A 175 -22.82 33.15 20.69
CA LEU A 175 -23.99 33.99 20.51
C LEU A 175 -24.22 34.80 21.80
N GLU A 176 -24.33 36.12 21.66
CA GLU A 176 -24.79 36.98 22.76
C GLU A 176 -26.34 36.91 22.88
N ASP A 177 -26.83 37.25 24.05
CA ASP A 177 -28.27 37.31 24.27
C ASP A 177 -28.94 38.32 23.33
N PRO A 178 -30.11 37.98 22.74
CA PRO A 178 -30.80 38.87 21.82
C PRO A 178 -31.31 40.11 22.53
N GLU A 179 -30.98 41.26 22.00
CA GLU A 179 -31.45 42.59 22.50
C GLU A 179 -32.62 43.13 21.68
N ILE A 180 -33.61 43.70 22.36
CA ILE A 180 -34.67 44.46 21.68
C ILE A 180 -34.15 45.87 21.38
N VAL A 181 -34.11 46.20 20.10
CA VAL A 181 -33.65 47.55 19.64
C VAL A 181 -34.81 48.33 19.03
N ARG A 182 -34.86 49.63 19.30
CA ARG A 182 -35.86 50.53 18.71
C ARG A 182 -35.19 51.46 17.70
N GLN A 183 -35.70 51.46 16.47
CA GLN A 183 -35.17 52.34 15.42
C GLN A 183 -36.32 52.93 14.61
N GLY A 184 -36.42 54.29 14.55
CA GLY A 184 -37.44 54.98 13.78
C GLY A 184 -38.89 54.63 14.18
N GLY A 185 -39.17 54.39 15.49
CA GLY A 185 -40.49 54.05 15.99
C GLY A 185 -40.88 52.57 15.83
N ARG A 186 -40.02 51.73 15.27
CA ARG A 186 -40.22 50.26 15.11
C ARG A 186 -39.34 49.52 16.08
N TYR A 187 -39.76 48.34 16.51
CA TYR A 187 -38.98 47.42 17.34
C TYR A 187 -38.36 46.34 16.46
N GLY A 188 -37.13 45.99 16.72
CA GLY A 188 -36.39 44.91 16.09
C GLY A 188 -35.63 44.10 17.13
N VAL A 189 -35.12 42.96 16.74
CA VAL A 189 -34.23 42.13 17.55
C VAL A 189 -32.81 42.23 16.96
N ARG A 190 -31.83 42.52 17.81
CA ARG A 190 -30.42 42.50 17.49
C ARG A 190 -29.80 41.30 18.17
N MET A 191 -29.10 40.47 17.37
CA MET A 191 -28.32 39.38 17.86
C MET A 191 -26.88 39.57 17.41
N ARG A 192 -25.94 39.38 18.28
CA ARG A 192 -24.49 39.39 17.95
C ARG A 192 -23.94 38.00 18.05
N ALA A 193 -23.01 37.69 17.15
CA ALA A 193 -22.20 36.50 17.20
C ALA A 193 -20.73 36.89 17.08
N SER A 194 -19.91 36.30 17.91
CA SER A 194 -18.44 36.43 17.82
C SER A 194 -17.80 35.07 17.66
N ALA A 195 -16.71 35.03 16.93
CA ALA A 195 -15.90 33.83 16.77
C ALA A 195 -14.45 34.20 16.44
N PRO A 196 -13.49 33.43 16.92
CA PRO A 196 -12.09 33.63 16.54
C PRO A 196 -11.85 33.26 15.07
N SER A 197 -11.04 34.02 14.36
CA SER A 197 -10.55 33.67 13.01
C SER A 197 -9.03 33.69 12.99
N ILE A 198 -8.44 32.81 12.16
CA ILE A 198 -6.99 32.75 11.98
C ILE A 198 -6.66 33.40 10.63
N HIS A 199 -5.74 34.37 10.66
CA HIS A 199 -5.26 35.10 9.49
C HIS A 199 -3.83 34.67 9.16
N MET A 200 -3.60 34.24 7.93
CA MET A 200 -2.30 33.83 7.43
C MET A 200 -1.76 34.87 6.45
N LEU A 201 -0.53 35.29 6.67
CA LEU A 201 0.18 36.23 5.81
C LEU A 201 1.42 35.56 5.24
N ARG A 202 1.63 35.69 3.94
CA ARG A 202 2.89 35.35 3.30
C ARG A 202 3.83 36.54 3.42
N ALA A 203 4.97 36.32 4.04
CA ALA A 203 6.03 37.33 4.14
C ALA A 203 7.30 36.79 3.47
N ASP A 204 7.92 37.61 2.63
CA ASP A 204 9.22 37.29 2.06
C ASP A 204 10.29 37.63 3.08
N VAL A 205 11.11 36.66 3.49
CA VAL A 205 12.21 36.83 4.41
C VAL A 205 13.51 36.82 3.60
N SER A 206 14.29 37.90 3.68
CA SER A 206 15.60 37.94 3.08
C SER A 206 16.67 37.95 4.20
N THR A 207 17.70 37.15 4.00
CA THR A 207 18.89 37.20 4.87
C THR A 207 20.11 37.52 4.03
N THR A 208 21.01 38.33 4.60
CA THR A 208 22.26 38.65 3.95
C THR A 208 23.41 38.09 4.78
N VAL A 209 24.18 37.20 4.16
CA VAL A 209 25.42 36.68 4.76
C VAL A 209 26.60 37.38 4.10
N SER A 210 27.39 38.12 4.90
CA SER A 210 28.53 38.89 4.40
C SER A 210 29.82 38.48 5.13
N PRO A 211 30.38 37.31 4.80
CA PRO A 211 31.65 36.89 5.39
C PRO A 211 32.77 37.81 4.88
N ILE A 212 33.57 38.28 5.79
CA ILE A 212 34.76 39.08 5.47
C ILE A 212 35.92 38.11 5.24
N VAL A 213 36.48 38.10 4.06
CA VAL A 213 37.63 37.28 3.66
C VAL A 213 38.80 38.17 3.25
N GLY A 214 40.00 37.70 3.47
CA GLY A 214 41.22 38.55 3.46
C GLY A 214 41.65 39.07 2.09
N ASN A 215 41.33 38.42 0.96
CA ASN A 215 41.68 38.85 -0.39
C ASN A 215 40.65 38.40 -1.45
N GLU A 216 40.76 38.96 -2.67
CA GLU A 216 39.82 38.73 -3.77
C GLU A 216 39.70 37.24 -4.17
N LYS A 217 40.82 36.51 -4.19
CA LYS A 217 40.82 35.09 -4.53
C LYS A 217 40.08 34.25 -3.47
N GLN A 218 40.29 34.54 -2.20
CA GLN A 218 39.57 33.86 -1.10
C GLN A 218 38.08 34.23 -1.11
N SER A 219 37.72 35.45 -1.54
CA SER A 219 36.32 35.84 -1.72
C SER A 219 35.65 35.03 -2.83
N GLN A 220 36.35 34.80 -3.95
CA GLN A 220 35.86 34.01 -5.08
C GLN A 220 35.69 32.53 -4.70
N ASP A 221 36.63 32.00 -3.94
CA ASP A 221 36.54 30.60 -3.44
C ASP A 221 35.36 30.44 -2.46
N MET A 222 35.11 31.44 -1.61
CA MET A 222 33.98 31.47 -0.68
C MET A 222 32.63 31.58 -1.41
N VAL A 223 32.55 32.38 -2.48
CA VAL A 223 31.32 32.43 -3.31
C VAL A 223 31.02 31.06 -3.93
N ASN A 224 32.01 30.37 -4.49
CA ASN A 224 31.87 29.06 -5.06
C ASN A 224 31.48 28.01 -4.01
N TYR A 225 31.99 28.13 -2.79
CA TYR A 225 31.61 27.30 -1.66
C TYR A 225 30.14 27.51 -1.26
N LEU A 226 29.72 28.74 -1.08
CA LEU A 226 28.34 29.09 -0.69
C LEU A 226 27.33 28.67 -1.75
N LEU A 227 27.63 28.85 -3.04
CA LEU A 227 26.74 28.40 -4.11
C LEU A 227 26.52 26.89 -4.09
N ARG A 228 27.55 26.10 -3.80
CA ARG A 228 27.44 24.64 -3.68
C ARG A 228 26.61 24.16 -2.48
N GLU A 229 26.73 24.89 -1.36
CA GLU A 229 25.98 24.58 -0.12
C GLU A 229 24.49 24.94 -0.21
N PHE A 230 24.15 25.96 -1.03
CA PHE A 230 22.76 26.44 -1.18
C PHE A 230 22.04 25.91 -2.43
N GLU A 231 22.72 25.17 -3.33
CA GLU A 231 22.12 24.50 -4.50
C GLU A 231 21.75 23.03 -4.23
N GLY A 232 21.98 22.49 -3.01
CA GLY A 232 21.72 21.10 -2.62
C GLY A 232 20.36 20.83 -2.02
#